data_732442fc23a45ca76e7ff13152f533ac
#
_entry.id   732442fc23a45ca76e7ff13152f533ac
#
_cell.length_a   1.000
_cell.length_b   1.000
_cell.length_c   1.000
_cell.angle_alpha   90.00
_cell.angle_beta   90.00
_cell.angle_gamma   90.00
#
_symmetry.space_group_name_H-M   'P 1'
#
loop_
_entity.id
_entity.type
_entity.pdbx_description
1 polymer ?
#
loop_
_entity_poly.entity_id
_entity_poly.type
_entity_poly.pdbx_seq_one_letter_code
_entity_poly.pdbx_strand_id
1 'polypeptide(L)'
;MSAKVHIVDCTIRDGGYLFDKNSDPEFVKGIIQGLVDAGIDYLETGFLQSKVNGETIVYHNSKDVIKYLPTDAKKTTYLGFCDNSRYTPEELDECDGKSFKWLRISFAKHEIEDSLQFCKAAMDKGYRVQFNPMDSISYTAEERAALIAKVNKIKPAVFSIVDTFGAMYMTDLVTIFRQFDELLDKDIMIGLHSHDNLGLSCALAERMVELSEETGREICIDGSLFGMGRGAGNAKTEMLADYLNKHCGTNYNIPVLLETIDKYIVPVLDHIHWGYDLPMFICGTKHSHVDNVNHLKKSTDSTITDIYNVVEMLTPQQRTRYGAGYSKTDFSQLDEKFEEYKNKKQ
;
A
#
# COMPACT_ATOMS: atom_id res chain seq x y z
N MET A 1 23.62 11.86 -13.56
CA MET A 1 23.35 10.43 -13.35
C MET A 1 21.83 10.33 -13.31
N SER A 2 21.22 9.37 -14.01
CA SER A 2 19.77 9.15 -13.89
C SER A 2 19.43 8.82 -12.43
N ALA A 3 18.31 9.33 -11.94
CA ALA A 3 17.83 8.99 -10.61
C ALA A 3 17.60 7.47 -10.51
N LYS A 4 17.87 6.91 -9.33
CA LYS A 4 17.62 5.48 -9.11
C LYS A 4 16.14 5.30 -8.75
N VAL A 5 15.47 4.46 -9.50
CA VAL A 5 14.07 4.10 -9.29
C VAL A 5 13.98 2.58 -9.03
N HIS A 6 13.21 2.22 -8.01
CA HIS A 6 13.01 0.83 -7.62
C HIS A 6 11.52 0.47 -7.62
N ILE A 7 11.20 -0.77 -7.96
CA ILE A 7 9.84 -1.32 -7.82
C ILE A 7 9.74 -2.09 -6.50
N VAL A 8 8.68 -1.78 -5.74
CA VAL A 8 8.23 -2.61 -4.62
C VAL A 8 6.95 -3.33 -5.05
N ASP A 9 6.99 -4.64 -5.19
CA ASP A 9 5.78 -5.41 -5.48
C ASP A 9 5.07 -5.81 -4.18
N CYS A 10 3.79 -5.47 -4.08
CA CYS A 10 2.94 -5.77 -2.93
C CYS A 10 1.81 -6.78 -3.23
N THR A 11 1.93 -7.56 -4.31
CA THR A 11 0.92 -8.55 -4.74
C THR A 11 0.49 -9.46 -3.60
N ILE A 12 1.45 -10.05 -2.87
CA ILE A 12 1.15 -10.99 -1.78
C ILE A 12 0.48 -10.25 -0.60
N ARG A 13 0.97 -9.11 -0.22
CA ARG A 13 0.45 -8.39 0.94
C ARG A 13 -0.87 -7.69 0.64
N ASP A 14 -0.92 -6.84 -0.37
CA ASP A 14 -2.13 -6.05 -0.65
C ASP A 14 -3.20 -6.87 -1.37
N GLY A 15 -2.80 -7.77 -2.26
CA GLY A 15 -3.69 -8.78 -2.82
C GLY A 15 -4.26 -9.72 -1.76
N GLY A 16 -3.54 -9.95 -0.66
CA GLY A 16 -4.01 -10.73 0.49
C GLY A 16 -5.26 -10.21 1.19
N TYR A 17 -5.71 -9.01 0.87
CA TYR A 17 -7.04 -8.52 1.28
C TYR A 17 -8.17 -9.06 0.38
N LEU A 18 -7.86 -9.59 -0.80
CA LEU A 18 -8.83 -10.11 -1.76
C LEU A 18 -8.95 -11.64 -1.67
N PHE A 19 -7.81 -12.33 -1.68
CA PHE A 19 -7.81 -13.78 -1.53
C PHE A 19 -7.74 -14.19 -0.05
N ASP A 20 -8.15 -15.44 0.24
CA ASP A 20 -8.04 -15.99 1.59
C ASP A 20 -6.56 -15.98 2.01
N LYS A 21 -6.26 -15.43 3.19
CA LYS A 21 -4.92 -15.47 3.77
C LYS A 21 -4.39 -16.90 4.00
N ASN A 22 -5.27 -17.90 3.91
CA ASN A 22 -4.95 -19.33 3.88
C ASN A 22 -4.71 -19.89 2.47
N SER A 23 -4.37 -19.03 1.51
CA SER A 23 -4.07 -19.43 0.13
C SER A 23 -3.05 -20.57 0.09
N ASP A 24 -3.14 -21.38 -0.98
CA ASP A 24 -2.22 -22.48 -1.22
C ASP A 24 -0.75 -21.97 -1.12
N PRO A 25 0.09 -22.62 -0.30
CA PRO A 25 1.51 -22.29 -0.22
C PRO A 25 2.23 -22.28 -1.57
N GLU A 26 1.84 -23.13 -2.52
CA GLU A 26 2.44 -23.16 -3.87
C GLU A 26 2.03 -21.95 -4.71
N PHE A 27 0.84 -21.39 -4.52
CA PHE A 27 0.43 -20.11 -5.10
C PHE A 27 1.35 -18.97 -4.64
N VAL A 28 1.58 -18.86 -3.33
CA VAL A 28 2.45 -17.81 -2.75
C VAL A 28 3.91 -17.97 -3.23
N LYS A 29 4.44 -19.19 -3.19
CA LYS A 29 5.80 -19.49 -3.67
C LYS A 29 5.96 -19.17 -5.16
N GLY A 30 4.97 -19.54 -5.96
CA GLY A 30 5.01 -19.32 -7.40
C GLY A 30 5.03 -17.84 -7.77
N ILE A 31 4.25 -16.99 -7.09
CA ILE A 31 4.27 -15.55 -7.28
C ILE A 31 5.63 -14.97 -6.84
N ILE A 32 6.12 -15.34 -5.66
CA ILE A 32 7.43 -14.87 -5.17
C ILE A 32 8.54 -15.26 -6.15
N GLN A 33 8.57 -16.52 -6.62
CA GLN A 33 9.57 -16.99 -7.57
C GLN A 33 9.51 -16.21 -8.89
N GLY A 34 8.30 -16.01 -9.44
CA GLY A 34 8.13 -15.26 -10.68
C GLY A 34 8.62 -13.81 -10.57
N LEU A 35 8.32 -13.13 -9.45
CA LEU A 35 8.78 -11.77 -9.21
C LEU A 35 10.31 -11.68 -9.03
N VAL A 36 10.92 -12.66 -8.35
CA VAL A 36 12.37 -12.79 -8.22
C VAL A 36 13.01 -13.05 -9.60
N ASP A 37 12.43 -13.93 -10.40
CA ASP A 37 12.93 -14.24 -11.75
C ASP A 37 12.77 -13.09 -12.72
N ALA A 38 11.74 -12.27 -12.55
CA ALA A 38 11.55 -11.02 -13.27
C ALA A 38 12.52 -9.93 -12.85
N GLY A 39 13.21 -10.09 -11.72
CA GLY A 39 14.22 -9.16 -11.21
C GLY A 39 13.62 -7.95 -10.48
N ILE A 40 12.44 -8.08 -9.87
CA ILE A 40 11.85 -7.03 -9.04
C ILE A 40 12.75 -6.75 -7.82
N ASP A 41 12.91 -5.46 -7.46
CA ASP A 41 13.88 -5.04 -6.46
C ASP A 41 13.44 -5.40 -5.04
N TYR A 42 12.17 -5.14 -4.71
CA TYR A 42 11.61 -5.35 -3.37
C TYR A 42 10.29 -6.11 -3.44
N LEU A 43 10.11 -7.12 -2.57
CA LEU A 43 8.87 -7.89 -2.48
C LEU A 43 8.28 -7.81 -1.08
N GLU A 44 7.05 -7.35 -0.98
CA GLU A 44 6.27 -7.35 0.24
C GLU A 44 5.50 -8.67 0.37
N THR A 45 6.05 -9.61 1.14
CA THR A 45 5.66 -11.03 1.11
C THR A 45 4.59 -11.40 2.14
N GLY A 46 4.05 -10.46 2.91
CA GLY A 46 2.96 -10.70 3.86
C GLY A 46 3.00 -9.81 5.08
N PHE A 47 2.25 -10.23 6.10
CA PHE A 47 1.99 -9.45 7.31
C PHE A 47 2.73 -10.01 8.52
N LEU A 48 3.30 -9.15 9.36
CA LEU A 48 3.66 -9.47 10.74
C LEU A 48 2.48 -9.13 11.65
N GLN A 49 2.02 -10.10 12.44
CA GLN A 49 0.91 -9.92 13.38
C GLN A 49 1.15 -10.72 14.67
N SER A 50 0.71 -10.17 15.81
CA SER A 50 0.78 -10.83 17.11
C SER A 50 -0.06 -12.12 17.16
N LYS A 51 -1.19 -12.11 16.46
CA LYS A 51 -2.09 -13.27 16.35
C LYS A 51 -2.01 -13.87 14.95
N VAL A 52 -1.57 -15.11 14.90
CA VAL A 52 -1.49 -15.91 13.68
C VAL A 52 -2.38 -17.15 13.87
N ASN A 53 -3.32 -17.38 12.94
CA ASN A 53 -4.27 -18.50 13.01
C ASN A 53 -3.97 -19.54 11.92
N GLY A 54 -2.72 -19.63 11.50
CA GLY A 54 -2.27 -20.58 10.47
C GLY A 54 -2.38 -20.06 9.03
N GLU A 55 -2.62 -18.76 8.85
CA GLU A 55 -2.67 -18.13 7.53
C GLU A 55 -1.32 -18.22 6.83
N THR A 56 -1.33 -18.41 5.51
CA THR A 56 -0.11 -18.61 4.68
C THR A 56 0.75 -17.36 4.59
N ILE A 57 0.14 -16.18 4.60
CA ILE A 57 0.83 -14.87 4.42
C ILE A 57 0.84 -14.01 5.68
N VAL A 58 0.53 -14.60 6.84
CA VAL A 58 0.60 -13.93 8.15
C VAL A 58 1.63 -14.64 8.99
N TYR A 59 2.55 -13.88 9.54
CA TYR A 59 3.71 -14.38 10.27
C TYR A 59 3.76 -13.76 11.66
N HIS A 60 4.18 -14.53 12.65
CA HIS A 60 4.51 -13.99 13.96
C HIS A 60 5.96 -13.51 14.01
N ASN A 61 6.89 -14.30 13.43
CA ASN A 61 8.30 -13.96 13.35
C ASN A 61 8.72 -13.74 11.90
N SER A 62 9.73 -12.92 11.68
CA SER A 62 10.28 -12.68 10.34
C SER A 62 10.76 -13.97 9.66
N LYS A 63 11.23 -14.94 10.44
CA LYS A 63 11.72 -16.24 9.95
C LYS A 63 10.65 -17.15 9.38
N ASP A 64 9.39 -16.94 9.72
CA ASP A 64 8.28 -17.79 9.26
C ASP A 64 8.08 -17.71 7.74
N VAL A 65 8.54 -16.63 7.11
CA VAL A 65 8.48 -16.45 5.64
C VAL A 65 9.46 -17.35 4.88
N ILE A 66 10.56 -17.78 5.52
CA ILE A 66 11.67 -18.48 4.83
C ILE A 66 11.19 -19.70 4.04
N LYS A 67 10.16 -20.41 4.51
CA LYS A 67 9.59 -21.59 3.83
C LYS A 67 8.95 -21.27 2.47
N TYR A 68 8.68 -20.00 2.19
CA TYR A 68 8.10 -19.52 0.92
C TYR A 68 9.14 -18.87 0.00
N LEU A 69 10.31 -18.53 0.53
CA LEU A 69 11.34 -17.84 -0.24
C LEU A 69 12.14 -18.81 -1.10
N PRO A 70 12.51 -18.43 -2.34
CA PRO A 70 13.43 -19.20 -3.13
C PRO A 70 14.81 -19.27 -2.49
N THR A 71 15.56 -20.33 -2.78
CA THR A 71 16.93 -20.51 -2.29
C THR A 71 17.90 -19.46 -2.82
N ASP A 72 17.64 -18.92 -4.00
CA ASP A 72 18.38 -17.81 -4.61
C ASP A 72 17.45 -16.60 -4.79
N ALA A 73 17.63 -15.62 -3.93
CA ALA A 73 16.90 -14.35 -3.99
C ALA A 73 17.40 -13.43 -5.12
N LYS A 74 18.48 -13.81 -5.83
CA LYS A 74 19.15 -12.94 -6.79
C LYS A 74 19.43 -11.56 -6.16
N LYS A 75 18.92 -10.48 -6.77
CA LYS A 75 19.02 -9.11 -6.23
C LYS A 75 17.80 -8.67 -5.39
N THR A 76 16.76 -9.49 -5.34
CA THR A 76 15.49 -9.14 -4.69
C THR A 76 15.63 -9.08 -3.17
N THR A 77 15.02 -8.07 -2.57
CA THR A 77 14.97 -7.91 -1.11
C THR A 77 13.54 -8.09 -0.62
N TYR A 78 13.37 -8.85 0.45
CA TYR A 78 12.05 -9.14 1.02
C TYR A 78 11.68 -8.18 2.12
N LEU A 79 10.39 -7.77 2.13
CA LEU A 79 9.77 -6.91 3.13
C LEU A 79 8.65 -7.66 3.84
N GLY A 80 8.53 -7.39 5.16
CA GLY A 80 7.33 -7.68 5.94
C GLY A 80 6.54 -6.39 6.20
N PHE A 81 5.23 -6.50 6.21
CA PHE A 81 4.34 -5.39 6.56
C PHE A 81 3.87 -5.50 8.00
N CYS A 82 3.88 -4.41 8.74
CA CYS A 82 3.28 -4.33 10.07
C CYS A 82 2.65 -2.95 10.32
N ASP A 83 1.79 -2.90 11.31
CA ASP A 83 1.23 -1.69 11.89
C ASP A 83 1.03 -1.86 13.40
N ASN A 84 1.00 -0.76 14.15
CA ASN A 84 0.89 -0.76 15.61
C ASN A 84 -0.41 -1.41 16.14
N SER A 85 -1.47 -1.48 15.32
CA SER A 85 -2.74 -2.06 15.74
C SER A 85 -2.73 -3.58 15.80
N ARG A 86 -1.74 -4.23 15.15
CA ARG A 86 -1.68 -5.68 14.96
C ARG A 86 -0.37 -6.31 15.39
N TYR A 87 0.68 -5.53 15.62
CA TYR A 87 2.01 -6.02 15.99
C TYR A 87 2.76 -5.01 16.83
N THR A 88 3.57 -5.47 17.79
CA THR A 88 4.35 -4.59 18.66
C THR A 88 5.85 -4.74 18.43
N PRO A 89 6.65 -3.69 18.67
CA PRO A 89 8.10 -3.75 18.49
C PRO A 89 8.80 -4.76 19.41
N GLU A 90 8.19 -5.10 20.57
CA GLU A 90 8.72 -6.08 21.51
C GLU A 90 8.67 -7.51 20.95
N GLU A 91 7.66 -7.82 20.14
CA GLU A 91 7.47 -9.14 19.50
C GLU A 91 8.40 -9.35 18.30
N LEU A 92 8.94 -8.27 17.74
CA LEU A 92 9.81 -8.33 16.57
C LEU A 92 11.14 -9.01 16.93
N ASP A 93 11.51 -10.06 16.20
CA ASP A 93 12.81 -10.73 16.33
C ASP A 93 13.95 -9.88 15.71
N GLU A 94 15.19 -10.24 16.03
CA GLU A 94 16.37 -9.62 15.40
C GLU A 94 16.44 -9.99 13.91
N CYS A 95 16.85 -9.03 13.08
CA CYS A 95 17.03 -9.25 11.65
C CYS A 95 18.13 -10.31 11.40
N ASP A 96 17.76 -11.45 10.83
CA ASP A 96 18.68 -12.54 10.55
C ASP A 96 19.38 -12.44 9.18
N GLY A 97 19.01 -11.43 8.39
CA GLY A 97 19.51 -11.21 7.02
C GLY A 97 19.10 -12.27 5.99
N LYS A 98 18.30 -13.27 6.36
CA LYS A 98 17.84 -14.37 5.50
C LYS A 98 16.34 -14.31 5.19
N SER A 99 15.56 -13.77 6.15
CA SER A 99 14.11 -13.54 6.04
C SER A 99 13.85 -12.12 5.51
N PHE A 100 12.98 -11.38 6.19
CA PHE A 100 12.85 -9.95 5.89
C PHE A 100 14.13 -9.20 6.27
N LYS A 101 14.64 -8.40 5.34
CA LYS A 101 15.69 -7.41 5.62
C LYS A 101 15.09 -6.03 5.84
N TRP A 102 13.86 -5.85 5.34
CA TRP A 102 13.14 -4.61 5.44
C TRP A 102 11.78 -4.83 6.09
N LEU A 103 11.30 -3.80 6.74
CA LEU A 103 9.93 -3.73 7.26
C LEU A 103 9.23 -2.51 6.71
N ARG A 104 7.99 -2.68 6.26
CA ARG A 104 7.08 -1.58 6.02
C ARG A 104 6.24 -1.37 7.27
N ILE A 105 6.37 -0.20 7.89
CA ILE A 105 5.57 0.21 9.03
C ILE A 105 4.55 1.24 8.54
N SER A 106 3.27 0.86 8.54
CA SER A 106 2.16 1.74 8.14
C SER A 106 1.38 2.22 9.36
N PHE A 107 0.95 3.48 9.35
CA PHE A 107 0.32 4.10 10.51
C PHE A 107 -0.67 5.20 10.13
N ALA A 108 -1.70 5.35 10.96
CA ALA A 108 -2.62 6.45 10.87
C ALA A 108 -2.06 7.70 11.57
N LYS A 109 -2.61 8.88 11.23
CA LYS A 109 -2.15 10.18 11.72
C LYS A 109 -2.09 10.29 13.24
N HIS A 110 -3.01 9.62 13.95
CA HIS A 110 -3.03 9.61 15.43
C HIS A 110 -2.01 8.68 16.08
N GLU A 111 -1.34 7.81 15.29
CA GLU A 111 -0.35 6.83 15.75
C GLU A 111 1.10 7.27 15.50
N ILE A 112 1.33 8.53 15.09
CA ILE A 112 2.65 9.01 14.65
C ILE A 112 3.74 8.71 15.69
N GLU A 113 3.52 9.06 16.97
CA GLU A 113 4.57 8.94 18.00
C GLU A 113 4.93 7.47 18.28
N ASP A 114 3.94 6.61 18.41
CA ASP A 114 4.14 5.18 18.64
C ASP A 114 4.82 4.53 17.43
N SER A 115 4.46 4.95 16.22
CA SER A 115 5.06 4.44 14.98
C SER A 115 6.50 4.90 14.79
N LEU A 116 6.87 6.10 15.24
CA LEU A 116 8.26 6.56 15.25
C LEU A 116 9.10 5.73 16.23
N GLN A 117 8.54 5.37 17.40
CA GLN A 117 9.20 4.47 18.35
C GLN A 117 9.36 3.07 17.75
N PHE A 118 8.33 2.53 17.10
CA PHE A 118 8.42 1.25 16.41
C PHE A 118 9.48 1.28 15.30
N CYS A 119 9.49 2.32 14.48
CA CYS A 119 10.50 2.49 13.44
C CYS A 119 11.90 2.43 13.99
N LYS A 120 12.16 3.17 15.08
CA LYS A 120 13.47 3.15 15.76
C LYS A 120 13.80 1.76 16.32
N ALA A 121 12.87 1.10 17.01
CA ALA A 121 13.07 -0.23 17.57
C ALA A 121 13.37 -1.27 16.49
N ALA A 122 12.68 -1.21 15.34
CA ALA A 122 12.96 -2.08 14.20
C ALA A 122 14.35 -1.85 13.62
N MET A 123 14.78 -0.59 13.50
CA MET A 123 16.13 -0.25 13.03
C MET A 123 17.20 -0.70 14.01
N ASP A 124 16.98 -0.56 15.32
CA ASP A 124 17.90 -1.03 16.39
C ASP A 124 18.06 -2.56 16.34
N LYS A 125 17.03 -3.31 15.86
CA LYS A 125 17.06 -4.76 15.60
C LYS A 125 17.65 -5.15 14.23
N GLY A 126 18.21 -4.19 13.48
CA GLY A 126 18.93 -4.40 12.23
C GLY A 126 18.08 -4.38 10.97
N TYR A 127 16.78 -4.08 11.05
CA TYR A 127 15.95 -3.92 9.87
C TYR A 127 16.14 -2.55 9.22
N ARG A 128 16.01 -2.49 7.89
CA ARG A 128 15.77 -1.23 7.20
C ARG A 128 14.26 -0.98 7.15
N VAL A 129 13.85 0.25 7.31
CA VAL A 129 12.42 0.57 7.42
C VAL A 129 11.95 1.42 6.26
N GLN A 130 10.81 1.03 5.67
CA GLN A 130 9.96 1.86 4.84
C GLN A 130 8.81 2.37 5.70
N PHE A 131 8.76 3.68 5.94
CA PHE A 131 7.85 4.32 6.89
C PHE A 131 6.70 5.00 6.14
N ASN A 132 5.48 4.50 6.34
CA ASN A 132 4.33 4.76 5.49
C ASN A 132 3.19 5.46 6.25
N PRO A 133 3.13 6.82 6.26
CA PRO A 133 1.98 7.54 6.79
C PRO A 133 0.77 7.34 5.89
N MET A 134 -0.28 6.67 6.39
CA MET A 134 -1.53 6.50 5.65
C MET A 134 -2.14 7.86 5.33
N ASP A 135 -2.80 7.94 4.14
CA ASP A 135 -3.59 9.09 3.73
C ASP A 135 -2.81 10.41 3.70
N SER A 136 -1.73 10.43 2.92
CA SER A 136 -0.83 11.60 2.82
C SER A 136 -1.51 12.89 2.38
N ILE A 137 -2.65 12.81 1.69
CA ILE A 137 -3.45 13.97 1.26
C ILE A 137 -4.08 14.68 2.46
N SER A 138 -4.42 13.95 3.53
CA SER A 138 -5.09 14.52 4.72
C SER A 138 -4.19 15.38 5.60
N TYR A 139 -2.88 15.32 5.38
CA TYR A 139 -1.93 16.14 6.15
C TYR A 139 -1.82 17.54 5.54
N THR A 140 -1.92 18.59 6.38
CA THR A 140 -1.58 19.94 5.93
C THR A 140 -0.08 20.07 5.62
N ALA A 141 0.32 21.13 4.96
CA ALA A 141 1.74 21.39 4.68
C ALA A 141 2.59 21.48 5.96
N GLU A 142 2.04 22.11 7.01
CA GLU A 142 2.68 22.24 8.32
C GLU A 142 2.80 20.89 9.04
N GLU A 143 1.76 20.06 8.99
CA GLU A 143 1.78 18.73 9.58
C GLU A 143 2.78 17.82 8.89
N ARG A 144 2.85 17.86 7.54
CA ARG A 144 3.86 17.14 6.78
C ARG A 144 5.26 17.60 7.13
N ALA A 145 5.50 18.91 7.20
CA ALA A 145 6.81 19.46 7.58
C ALA A 145 7.22 19.01 8.99
N ALA A 146 6.29 19.03 9.96
CA ALA A 146 6.54 18.58 11.32
C ALA A 146 6.87 17.07 11.38
N LEU A 147 6.18 16.25 10.59
CA LEU A 147 6.46 14.81 10.51
C LEU A 147 7.82 14.55 9.85
N ILE A 148 8.13 15.23 8.74
CA ILE A 148 9.43 15.12 8.05
C ILE A 148 10.59 15.47 9.00
N ALA A 149 10.43 16.52 9.82
CA ALA A 149 11.46 16.89 10.81
C ALA A 149 11.72 15.79 11.86
N LYS A 150 10.72 14.97 12.20
CA LYS A 150 10.88 13.79 13.07
C LYS A 150 11.52 12.63 12.31
N VAL A 151 11.10 12.39 11.07
CA VAL A 151 11.63 11.35 10.18
C VAL A 151 13.13 11.56 9.92
N ASN A 152 13.56 12.80 9.68
CA ASN A 152 14.97 13.16 9.49
C ASN A 152 15.86 12.85 10.72
N LYS A 153 15.29 12.82 11.92
CA LYS A 153 16.02 12.43 13.14
C LYS A 153 16.22 10.93 13.25
N ILE A 154 15.25 10.13 12.75
CA ILE A 154 15.27 8.66 12.83
C ILE A 154 16.00 8.06 11.63
N LYS A 155 15.88 8.69 10.44
CA LYS A 155 16.48 8.26 9.17
C LYS A 155 16.07 6.86 8.72
N PRO A 156 14.77 6.57 8.53
CA PRO A 156 14.36 5.33 7.88
C PRO A 156 14.93 5.27 6.46
N ALA A 157 14.95 4.08 5.86
CA ALA A 157 15.43 3.92 4.49
C ALA A 157 14.53 4.59 3.45
N VAL A 158 13.22 4.58 3.68
CA VAL A 158 12.19 5.18 2.81
C VAL A 158 11.17 5.90 3.67
N PHE A 159 10.73 7.08 3.20
CA PHE A 159 9.54 7.74 3.69
C PHE A 159 8.55 7.92 2.54
N SER A 160 7.34 7.36 2.68
CA SER A 160 6.43 7.20 1.55
C SER A 160 5.33 8.27 1.49
N ILE A 161 4.92 8.60 0.27
CA ILE A 161 3.65 9.24 -0.04
C ILE A 161 2.63 8.12 -0.22
N VAL A 162 1.54 8.13 0.56
CA VAL A 162 0.55 7.05 0.57
C VAL A 162 -0.83 7.57 0.20
N ASP A 163 -1.37 7.10 -0.91
CA ASP A 163 -2.75 7.34 -1.35
C ASP A 163 -3.66 6.17 -0.95
N THR A 164 -3.98 6.12 0.33
CA THR A 164 -4.75 5.02 0.95
C THR A 164 -6.12 4.79 0.32
N PHE A 165 -6.73 5.85 -0.20
CA PHE A 165 -8.10 5.81 -0.72
C PHE A 165 -8.17 5.91 -2.24
N GLY A 166 -7.03 5.92 -2.94
CA GLY A 166 -6.98 6.12 -4.38
C GLY A 166 -7.64 7.44 -4.79
N ALA A 167 -7.45 8.49 -4.01
CA ALA A 167 -8.09 9.79 -4.13
C ALA A 167 -7.15 10.89 -4.64
N MET A 168 -5.87 10.57 -4.81
CA MET A 168 -4.81 11.50 -5.19
C MET A 168 -4.90 11.85 -6.66
N TYR A 169 -4.86 13.15 -6.95
CA TYR A 169 -4.65 13.67 -8.30
C TYR A 169 -3.18 14.03 -8.53
N MET A 170 -2.83 14.25 -9.80
CA MET A 170 -1.46 14.61 -10.20
C MET A 170 -0.93 15.85 -9.49
N THR A 171 -1.78 16.86 -9.25
CA THR A 171 -1.44 18.09 -8.53
C THR A 171 -1.09 17.85 -7.08
N ASP A 172 -1.77 16.90 -6.43
CA ASP A 172 -1.50 16.54 -5.04
C ASP A 172 -0.15 15.85 -4.92
N LEU A 173 0.12 14.87 -5.80
CA LEU A 173 1.42 14.20 -5.86
C LEU A 173 2.56 15.19 -6.04
N VAL A 174 2.45 16.08 -7.03
CA VAL A 174 3.52 17.07 -7.32
C VAL A 174 3.76 17.98 -6.12
N THR A 175 2.70 18.44 -5.45
CA THR A 175 2.80 19.31 -4.28
C THR A 175 3.47 18.59 -3.11
N ILE A 176 3.06 17.37 -2.80
CA ILE A 176 3.60 16.58 -1.69
C ILE A 176 5.04 16.16 -1.98
N PHE A 177 5.32 15.68 -3.20
CA PHE A 177 6.67 15.29 -3.60
C PHE A 177 7.67 16.43 -3.48
N ARG A 178 7.33 17.62 -3.98
CA ARG A 178 8.21 18.79 -3.88
C ARG A 178 8.52 19.18 -2.45
N GLN A 179 7.52 19.13 -1.57
CA GLN A 179 7.74 19.38 -0.15
C GLN A 179 8.62 18.30 0.50
N PHE A 180 8.43 17.02 0.13
CA PHE A 180 9.30 15.93 0.59
C PHE A 180 10.72 16.11 0.08
N ASP A 181 10.89 16.42 -1.20
CA ASP A 181 12.22 16.62 -1.77
C ASP A 181 12.96 17.79 -1.16
N GLU A 182 12.25 18.86 -0.83
CA GLU A 182 12.84 20.04 -0.18
C GLU A 182 13.26 19.78 1.27
N LEU A 183 12.40 19.14 2.06
CA LEU A 183 12.55 19.06 3.51
C LEU A 183 13.15 17.76 4.02
N LEU A 184 13.03 16.65 3.28
CA LEU A 184 13.52 15.34 3.68
C LEU A 184 15.02 15.21 3.39
N ASP A 185 15.79 14.66 4.33
CA ASP A 185 17.19 14.33 4.13
C ASP A 185 17.40 13.54 2.83
N LYS A 186 18.46 13.88 2.07
CA LYS A 186 18.70 13.29 0.74
C LYS A 186 19.06 11.81 0.77
N ASP A 187 19.48 11.29 1.92
CA ASP A 187 19.78 9.86 2.14
C ASP A 187 18.53 9.00 2.29
N ILE A 188 17.34 9.61 2.48
CA ILE A 188 16.08 8.91 2.64
C ILE A 188 15.37 8.88 1.29
N MET A 189 15.08 7.70 0.75
CA MET A 189 14.27 7.56 -0.46
C MET A 189 12.85 8.06 -0.25
N ILE A 190 12.24 8.61 -1.29
CA ILE A 190 10.80 8.88 -1.29
C ILE A 190 10.07 7.67 -1.91
N GLY A 191 9.09 7.11 -1.19
CA GLY A 191 8.23 6.05 -1.70
C GLY A 191 6.90 6.58 -2.24
N LEU A 192 6.24 5.83 -3.13
CA LEU A 192 4.85 6.04 -3.51
C LEU A 192 4.08 4.73 -3.41
N HIS A 193 3.01 4.74 -2.62
CA HIS A 193 2.01 3.67 -2.58
C HIS A 193 0.64 4.27 -2.89
N SER A 194 0.06 3.91 -4.02
CA SER A 194 -1.23 4.48 -4.46
C SER A 194 -2.21 3.40 -4.87
N HIS A 195 -3.47 3.53 -4.39
CA HIS A 195 -4.59 2.72 -4.87
C HIS A 195 -5.21 3.31 -6.14
N ASP A 196 -5.83 2.46 -6.96
CA ASP A 196 -6.26 2.78 -8.33
C ASP A 196 -7.74 3.16 -8.43
N ASN A 197 -8.38 3.63 -7.35
CA ASN A 197 -9.82 3.91 -7.32
C ASN A 197 -10.26 4.96 -8.34
N LEU A 198 -9.39 5.89 -8.71
CA LEU A 198 -9.59 6.87 -9.78
C LEU A 198 -8.96 6.47 -11.12
N GLY A 199 -8.33 5.28 -11.22
CA GLY A 199 -7.62 4.85 -12.42
C GLY A 199 -6.32 5.61 -12.68
N LEU A 200 -5.71 6.23 -11.66
CA LEU A 200 -4.56 7.11 -11.82
C LEU A 200 -3.24 6.54 -11.27
N SER A 201 -3.25 5.39 -10.61
CA SER A 201 -2.08 4.92 -9.86
C SER A 201 -0.82 4.72 -10.72
N CYS A 202 -0.94 4.15 -11.92
CA CYS A 202 0.19 4.04 -12.85
C CYS A 202 0.68 5.43 -13.32
N ALA A 203 -0.23 6.34 -13.68
CA ALA A 203 0.14 7.68 -14.10
C ALA A 203 0.79 8.50 -12.97
N LEU A 204 0.35 8.33 -11.72
CA LEU A 204 1.00 8.92 -10.56
C LEU A 204 2.42 8.38 -10.37
N ALA A 205 2.62 7.06 -10.53
CA ALA A 205 3.93 6.44 -10.43
C ALA A 205 4.88 6.94 -11.55
N GLU A 206 4.42 7.00 -12.79
CA GLU A 206 5.19 7.55 -13.92
C GLU A 206 5.56 9.02 -13.66
N ARG A 207 4.60 9.84 -13.19
CA ARG A 207 4.89 11.24 -12.85
C ARG A 207 5.92 11.37 -11.71
N MET A 208 5.87 10.47 -10.72
CA MET A 208 6.88 10.46 -9.66
C MET A 208 8.28 10.13 -10.20
N VAL A 209 8.39 9.25 -11.20
CA VAL A 209 9.65 8.96 -11.88
C VAL A 209 10.19 10.22 -12.58
N GLU A 210 9.35 10.95 -13.31
CA GLU A 210 9.76 12.22 -13.94
C GLU A 210 10.25 13.24 -12.91
N LEU A 211 9.54 13.41 -11.78
CA LEU A 211 9.95 14.30 -10.68
C LEU A 211 11.29 13.86 -10.07
N SER A 212 11.50 12.55 -9.94
CA SER A 212 12.77 11.98 -9.48
C SER A 212 13.92 12.32 -10.43
N GLU A 213 13.70 12.25 -11.74
CA GLU A 213 14.69 12.64 -12.73
C GLU A 213 15.01 14.15 -12.67
N GLU A 214 13.97 15.00 -12.48
CA GLU A 214 14.12 16.45 -12.32
C GLU A 214 15.00 16.82 -11.10
N THR A 215 14.88 16.07 -9.99
CA THR A 215 15.51 16.40 -8.71
C THR A 215 16.75 15.57 -8.38
N GLY A 216 16.96 14.45 -9.06
CA GLY A 216 17.99 13.46 -8.73
C GLY A 216 17.68 12.64 -7.47
N ARG A 217 16.44 12.67 -6.95
CA ARG A 217 16.01 11.96 -5.75
C ARG A 217 15.86 10.47 -6.03
N GLU A 218 16.48 9.61 -5.25
CA GLU A 218 16.22 8.16 -5.29
C GLU A 218 14.80 7.87 -4.77
N ILE A 219 14.06 7.04 -5.50
CA ILE A 219 12.65 6.72 -5.19
C ILE A 219 12.35 5.23 -5.28
N CYS A 220 11.26 4.83 -4.63
CA CYS A 220 10.61 3.56 -4.90
C CYS A 220 9.12 3.75 -5.20
N ILE A 221 8.59 2.97 -6.13
CA ILE A 221 7.19 2.98 -6.54
C ILE A 221 6.59 1.60 -6.31
N ASP A 222 5.42 1.59 -5.68
CA ASP A 222 4.72 0.36 -5.35
C ASP A 222 3.82 -0.06 -6.52
N GLY A 223 3.78 -1.37 -6.77
CA GLY A 223 2.86 -2.00 -7.70
C GLY A 223 2.44 -3.37 -7.22
N SER A 224 1.52 -3.98 -7.94
CA SER A 224 1.14 -5.39 -7.79
C SER A 224 0.88 -6.00 -9.15
N LEU A 225 1.06 -7.31 -9.28
CA LEU A 225 0.77 -8.02 -10.51
C LEU A 225 -0.69 -7.83 -10.89
N PHE A 226 -0.94 -7.39 -12.12
CA PHE A 226 -2.27 -7.07 -12.64
C PHE A 226 -3.05 -6.05 -11.77
N GLY A 227 -2.34 -5.25 -10.99
CA GLY A 227 -2.91 -4.30 -10.06
C GLY A 227 -3.70 -4.91 -8.89
N MET A 228 -3.47 -6.19 -8.56
CA MET A 228 -4.21 -6.89 -7.51
C MET A 228 -4.06 -6.17 -6.16
N GLY A 229 -5.19 -5.84 -5.50
CA GLY A 229 -5.15 -5.17 -4.20
C GLY A 229 -6.50 -4.67 -3.73
N ARG A 230 -6.52 -4.08 -2.56
CA ARG A 230 -7.75 -3.54 -1.94
C ARG A 230 -8.37 -2.41 -2.79
N GLY A 231 -9.69 -2.31 -2.79
CA GLY A 231 -10.41 -1.32 -3.60
C GLY A 231 -10.32 -1.65 -5.09
N ALA A 232 -9.96 -0.67 -5.92
CA ALA A 232 -9.65 -0.90 -7.33
C ALA A 232 -8.25 -1.48 -7.55
N GLY A 233 -7.52 -1.80 -6.48
CA GLY A 233 -6.16 -2.33 -6.54
C GLY A 233 -5.09 -1.23 -6.52
N ASN A 234 -3.93 -1.54 -7.12
CA ASN A 234 -2.72 -0.72 -7.11
C ASN A 234 -2.25 -0.39 -8.55
N ALA A 235 -1.15 0.32 -8.67
CA ALA A 235 -0.43 0.40 -9.94
C ALA A 235 0.00 -1.02 -10.39
N LYS A 236 0.04 -1.25 -11.71
CA LYS A 236 0.33 -2.57 -12.26
C LYS A 236 1.84 -2.77 -12.39
N THR A 237 2.41 -3.74 -11.66
CA THR A 237 3.87 -4.01 -11.66
C THR A 237 4.42 -4.22 -13.07
N GLU A 238 3.71 -4.94 -13.93
CA GLU A 238 4.11 -5.18 -15.31
C GLU A 238 4.16 -3.89 -16.15
N MET A 239 3.25 -2.93 -15.90
CA MET A 239 3.26 -1.64 -16.59
C MET A 239 4.41 -0.77 -16.08
N LEU A 240 4.61 -0.71 -14.76
CA LEU A 240 5.74 0.03 -14.17
C LEU A 240 7.08 -0.52 -14.65
N ALA A 241 7.24 -1.84 -14.69
CA ALA A 241 8.45 -2.50 -15.17
C ALA A 241 8.74 -2.18 -16.65
N ASP A 242 7.70 -2.23 -17.51
CA ASP A 242 7.84 -1.88 -18.93
C ASP A 242 8.21 -0.40 -19.11
N TYR A 243 7.54 0.50 -18.38
CA TYR A 243 7.86 1.92 -18.39
C TYR A 243 9.31 2.19 -17.99
N LEU A 244 9.77 1.62 -16.87
CA LEU A 244 11.13 1.82 -16.38
C LEU A 244 12.19 1.21 -17.34
N ASN A 245 11.90 0.06 -17.95
CA ASN A 245 12.78 -0.51 -18.98
C ASN A 245 12.97 0.43 -20.17
N LYS A 246 11.89 1.10 -20.61
CA LYS A 246 11.91 2.01 -21.76
C LYS A 246 12.53 3.37 -21.45
N HIS A 247 12.32 3.89 -20.26
CA HIS A 247 12.64 5.29 -19.92
C HIS A 247 13.82 5.44 -18.97
N CYS A 248 14.06 4.45 -18.08
CA CYS A 248 15.09 4.55 -17.04
C CYS A 248 16.26 3.57 -17.25
N GLY A 249 16.24 2.77 -18.33
CA GLY A 249 17.31 1.82 -18.64
C GLY A 249 17.40 0.64 -17.68
N THR A 250 16.30 0.29 -17.01
CA THR A 250 16.19 -0.94 -16.20
C THR A 250 16.07 -2.18 -17.10
N ASN A 251 16.08 -3.36 -16.50
CA ASN A 251 16.02 -4.62 -17.26
C ASN A 251 15.16 -5.66 -16.51
N TYR A 252 13.91 -5.31 -16.20
CA TYR A 252 12.94 -6.25 -15.66
C TYR A 252 12.48 -7.22 -16.74
N ASN A 253 12.30 -8.48 -16.40
CA ASN A 253 11.92 -9.52 -17.36
C ASN A 253 10.38 -9.53 -17.54
N ILE A 254 9.87 -8.75 -18.48
CA ILE A 254 8.43 -8.63 -18.76
C ILE A 254 7.79 -9.98 -19.13
N PRO A 255 8.36 -10.83 -20.01
CA PRO A 255 7.79 -12.16 -20.28
C PRO A 255 7.55 -13.00 -19.04
N VAL A 256 8.46 -12.99 -18.06
CA VAL A 256 8.30 -13.73 -16.79
C VAL A 256 7.17 -13.14 -15.93
N LEU A 257 7.01 -11.80 -15.90
CA LEU A 257 5.88 -11.17 -15.24
C LEU A 257 4.55 -11.63 -15.85
N LEU A 258 4.46 -11.62 -17.20
CA LEU A 258 3.23 -12.03 -17.90
C LEU A 258 2.92 -13.52 -17.67
N GLU A 259 3.93 -14.40 -17.69
CA GLU A 259 3.73 -15.82 -17.38
C GLU A 259 3.27 -16.02 -15.93
N THR A 260 3.80 -15.26 -14.99
CA THR A 260 3.41 -15.30 -13.58
C THR A 260 1.95 -14.85 -13.41
N ILE A 261 1.57 -13.77 -14.10
CA ILE A 261 0.19 -13.26 -14.10
C ILE A 261 -0.76 -14.30 -14.67
N ASP A 262 -0.46 -14.83 -15.85
CA ASP A 262 -1.32 -15.82 -16.53
C ASP A 262 -1.53 -17.08 -15.67
N LYS A 263 -0.46 -17.56 -15.05
CA LYS A 263 -0.50 -18.77 -14.25
C LYS A 263 -1.16 -18.63 -12.88
N TYR A 264 -0.93 -17.50 -12.19
CA TYR A 264 -1.32 -17.36 -10.78
C TYR A 264 -2.40 -16.30 -10.55
N ILE A 265 -2.44 -15.23 -11.33
CA ILE A 265 -3.36 -14.10 -11.09
C ILE A 265 -4.65 -14.24 -11.91
N VAL A 266 -4.53 -14.59 -13.19
CA VAL A 266 -5.70 -14.75 -14.08
C VAL A 266 -6.73 -15.74 -13.51
N PRO A 267 -6.36 -16.92 -12.98
CA PRO A 267 -7.34 -17.84 -12.39
C PRO A 267 -8.09 -17.27 -11.17
N VAL A 268 -7.51 -16.29 -10.46
CA VAL A 268 -8.18 -15.64 -9.33
C VAL A 268 -9.34 -14.77 -9.81
N LEU A 269 -9.26 -14.18 -11.02
CA LEU A 269 -10.30 -13.35 -11.61
C LEU A 269 -11.62 -14.09 -11.86
N ASP A 270 -11.60 -15.42 -11.95
CA ASP A 270 -12.83 -16.23 -12.08
C ASP A 270 -13.72 -16.12 -10.85
N HIS A 271 -13.16 -15.73 -9.71
CA HIS A 271 -13.85 -15.74 -8.40
C HIS A 271 -13.81 -14.39 -7.69
N ILE A 272 -12.78 -13.59 -7.93
CA ILE A 272 -12.52 -12.31 -7.24
C ILE A 272 -12.22 -11.25 -8.28
N HIS A 273 -12.96 -10.14 -8.22
CA HIS A 273 -12.76 -9.01 -9.12
C HIS A 273 -12.23 -7.80 -8.36
N TRP A 274 -11.28 -7.11 -8.96
CA TRP A 274 -10.81 -5.79 -8.58
C TRP A 274 -10.67 -4.93 -9.82
N GLY A 275 -10.35 -3.67 -9.65
CA GLY A 275 -10.28 -2.70 -10.73
C GLY A 275 -11.33 -1.60 -10.58
N TYR A 276 -11.31 -0.69 -11.52
CA TYR A 276 -12.24 0.44 -11.54
C TYR A 276 -13.69 -0.02 -11.69
N ASP A 277 -14.54 0.46 -10.78
CA ASP A 277 -16.00 0.43 -10.90
C ASP A 277 -16.61 1.69 -10.27
N LEU A 278 -17.93 1.89 -10.38
CA LEU A 278 -18.59 3.07 -9.82
C LEU A 278 -18.50 3.14 -8.28
N PRO A 279 -18.59 2.06 -7.51
CA PRO A 279 -18.26 2.05 -6.10
C PRO A 279 -16.87 2.58 -5.79
N MET A 280 -15.85 2.15 -6.51
CA MET A 280 -14.46 2.62 -6.30
C MET A 280 -14.28 4.08 -6.72
N PHE A 281 -14.93 4.52 -7.80
CA PHE A 281 -15.03 5.94 -8.16
C PHE A 281 -15.58 6.78 -6.99
N ILE A 282 -16.62 6.32 -6.30
CA ILE A 282 -17.15 7.01 -5.12
C ILE A 282 -16.10 7.07 -4.00
N CYS A 283 -15.39 5.95 -3.74
CA CYS A 283 -14.32 5.93 -2.75
C CYS A 283 -13.25 6.99 -3.06
N GLY A 284 -12.74 7.02 -4.29
CA GLY A 284 -11.72 7.98 -4.70
C GLY A 284 -12.20 9.43 -4.64
N THR A 285 -13.32 9.76 -5.31
CA THR A 285 -13.81 11.14 -5.39
C THR A 285 -14.29 11.71 -4.06
N LYS A 286 -14.75 10.86 -3.13
CA LYS A 286 -15.23 11.27 -1.80
C LYS A 286 -14.20 11.08 -0.70
N HIS A 287 -12.99 10.61 -1.06
CA HIS A 287 -11.94 10.33 -0.09
C HIS A 287 -12.48 9.42 1.04
N SER A 288 -13.06 8.29 0.64
CA SER A 288 -13.79 7.40 1.55
C SER A 288 -13.21 6.00 1.58
N HIS A 289 -13.23 5.42 2.77
CA HIS A 289 -12.88 4.01 2.97
C HIS A 289 -13.81 3.11 2.16
N VAL A 290 -13.25 2.09 1.51
CA VAL A 290 -14.01 1.15 0.67
C VAL A 290 -15.10 0.40 1.44
N ASP A 291 -14.92 0.18 2.74
CA ASP A 291 -15.90 -0.50 3.57
C ASP A 291 -17.21 0.28 3.73
N ASN A 292 -17.18 1.62 3.69
CA ASN A 292 -18.41 2.42 3.70
C ASN A 292 -19.26 2.11 2.45
N VAL A 293 -18.62 2.12 1.30
CA VAL A 293 -19.32 1.87 0.02
C VAL A 293 -19.75 0.41 -0.08
N ASN A 294 -18.90 -0.52 0.32
CA ASN A 294 -19.23 -1.94 0.33
C ASN A 294 -20.37 -2.27 1.30
N HIS A 295 -20.46 -1.59 2.44
CA HIS A 295 -21.57 -1.76 3.38
C HIS A 295 -22.89 -1.28 2.76
N LEU A 296 -22.92 -0.06 2.21
CA LEU A 296 -24.12 0.49 1.55
C LEU A 296 -24.56 -0.34 0.33
N LYS A 297 -23.61 -0.90 -0.43
CA LYS A 297 -23.90 -1.78 -1.58
C LYS A 297 -24.61 -3.09 -1.19
N LYS A 298 -24.47 -3.55 0.05
CA LYS A 298 -25.20 -4.74 0.54
C LYS A 298 -26.68 -4.50 0.77
N SER A 299 -27.10 -3.24 0.89
CA SER A 299 -28.53 -2.89 0.97
C SER A 299 -29.18 -3.06 -0.39
N THR A 300 -30.21 -3.91 -0.48
CA THR A 300 -30.94 -4.22 -1.73
C THR A 300 -31.65 -3.01 -2.33
N ASP A 301 -31.87 -1.96 -1.54
CA ASP A 301 -32.66 -0.78 -1.92
C ASP A 301 -31.78 0.43 -2.30
N SER A 302 -30.45 0.30 -2.32
CA SER A 302 -29.56 1.40 -2.65
C SER A 302 -29.13 1.41 -4.12
N THR A 303 -29.32 2.54 -4.78
CA THR A 303 -28.71 2.82 -6.10
C THR A 303 -27.29 3.39 -5.91
N ILE A 304 -26.50 3.39 -6.98
CA ILE A 304 -25.17 4.04 -7.00
C ILE A 304 -25.28 5.53 -6.64
N THR A 305 -26.33 6.20 -7.08
CA THR A 305 -26.58 7.61 -6.74
C THR A 305 -26.89 7.79 -5.26
N ASP A 306 -27.62 6.86 -4.66
CA ASP A 306 -27.91 6.90 -3.22
C ASP A 306 -26.63 6.73 -2.40
N ILE A 307 -25.78 5.77 -2.79
CA ILE A 307 -24.47 5.56 -2.16
C ILE A 307 -23.62 6.83 -2.24
N TYR A 308 -23.53 7.45 -3.43
CA TYR A 308 -22.78 8.69 -3.63
C TYR A 308 -23.26 9.81 -2.69
N ASN A 309 -24.58 10.03 -2.64
CA ASN A 309 -25.17 11.07 -1.81
C ASN A 309 -25.00 10.80 -0.30
N VAL A 310 -25.16 9.55 0.14
CA VAL A 310 -24.98 9.18 1.54
C VAL A 310 -23.51 9.36 1.97
N VAL A 311 -22.56 8.94 1.16
CA VAL A 311 -21.12 9.14 1.46
C VAL A 311 -20.80 10.64 1.50
N GLU A 312 -21.44 11.49 0.69
CA GLU A 312 -21.29 12.95 0.75
C GLU A 312 -21.76 13.55 2.08
N MET A 313 -22.78 12.96 2.73
CA MET A 313 -23.29 13.42 4.02
C MET A 313 -22.36 13.09 5.20
N LEU A 314 -21.36 12.22 5.01
CA LEU A 314 -20.42 11.84 6.05
C LEU A 314 -19.39 12.93 6.32
N THR A 315 -19.01 13.09 7.58
CA THR A 315 -17.84 13.91 7.95
C THR A 315 -16.54 13.28 7.43
N PRO A 316 -15.43 14.03 7.31
CA PRO A 316 -14.14 13.46 6.91
C PRO A 316 -13.71 12.25 7.77
N GLN A 317 -13.92 12.29 9.09
CA GLN A 317 -13.59 11.17 9.98
C GLN A 317 -14.46 9.93 9.70
N GLN A 318 -15.75 10.11 9.46
CA GLN A 318 -16.66 9.02 9.10
C GLN A 318 -16.32 8.43 7.73
N ARG A 319 -15.90 9.26 6.77
CA ARG A 319 -15.46 8.78 5.46
C ARG A 319 -14.21 7.92 5.56
N THR A 320 -13.17 8.39 6.23
CA THR A 320 -11.89 7.69 6.30
C THR A 320 -11.90 6.51 7.26
N ARG A 321 -12.78 6.50 8.26
CA ARG A 321 -12.84 5.50 9.34
C ARG A 321 -11.53 5.35 10.12
N TYR A 322 -10.66 6.35 10.03
CA TYR A 322 -9.44 6.44 10.82
C TYR A 322 -9.61 7.50 11.90
N GLY A 323 -9.34 7.11 13.14
CA GLY A 323 -9.41 8.00 14.30
C GLY A 323 -9.64 7.22 15.59
N ALA A 324 -9.28 7.83 16.72
CA ALA A 324 -9.53 7.25 18.02
C ALA A 324 -11.04 7.01 18.21
N GLY A 325 -11.42 5.78 18.55
CA GLY A 325 -12.81 5.40 18.80
C GLY A 325 -13.59 4.90 17.58
N TYR A 326 -13.02 4.87 16.38
CA TYR A 326 -13.68 4.24 15.23
C TYR A 326 -13.46 2.72 15.22
N SER A 327 -14.55 1.98 15.29
CA SER A 327 -14.54 0.52 15.03
C SER A 327 -14.59 0.26 13.52
N LYS A 328 -13.73 -0.65 13.02
CA LYS A 328 -13.75 -1.06 11.61
C LYS A 328 -15.03 -1.82 11.23
N THR A 329 -15.78 -2.31 12.20
CA THR A 329 -17.00 -3.13 12.01
C THR A 329 -18.29 -2.42 12.39
N ASP A 330 -18.24 -1.25 13.02
CA ASP A 330 -19.42 -0.48 13.39
C ASP A 330 -19.81 0.48 12.26
N PHE A 331 -20.96 0.24 11.65
CA PHE A 331 -21.55 1.06 10.58
C PHE A 331 -22.78 1.84 11.03
N SER A 332 -23.09 1.88 12.31
CA SER A 332 -24.32 2.50 12.85
C SER A 332 -24.51 3.95 12.39
N GLN A 333 -23.45 4.75 12.39
CA GLN A 333 -23.51 6.14 11.91
C GLN A 333 -23.77 6.24 10.40
N LEU A 334 -23.25 5.28 9.62
CA LEU A 334 -23.49 5.21 8.19
C LEU A 334 -24.93 4.81 7.90
N ASP A 335 -25.46 3.83 8.63
CA ASP A 335 -26.84 3.37 8.53
C ASP A 335 -27.83 4.49 8.91
N GLU A 336 -27.53 5.27 9.98
CA GLU A 336 -28.31 6.44 10.34
C GLU A 336 -28.36 7.47 9.20
N LYS A 337 -27.24 7.76 8.56
CA LYS A 337 -27.18 8.68 7.42
C LYS A 337 -27.94 8.15 6.20
N PHE A 338 -27.93 6.85 5.98
CA PHE A 338 -28.70 6.24 4.91
C PHE A 338 -30.21 6.35 5.14
N GLU A 339 -30.69 6.11 6.37
CA GLU A 339 -32.10 6.32 6.73
C GLU A 339 -32.52 7.79 6.63
N GLU A 340 -31.67 8.73 7.13
CA GLU A 340 -31.90 10.17 6.97
C GLU A 340 -32.07 10.56 5.48
N TYR A 341 -31.23 10.02 4.60
CA TYR A 341 -31.29 10.26 3.17
C TYR A 341 -32.58 9.71 2.55
N LYS A 342 -32.96 8.47 2.89
CA LYS A 342 -34.20 7.86 2.36
C LYS A 342 -35.44 8.65 2.76
N ASN A 343 -35.51 9.11 4.01
CA ASN A 343 -36.64 9.92 4.50
C ASN A 343 -36.76 11.28 3.81
N LYS A 344 -35.66 11.86 3.33
CA LYS A 344 -35.66 13.11 2.56
C LYS A 344 -36.04 12.92 1.08
N LYS A 345 -35.93 11.70 0.57
CA LYS A 345 -36.21 11.35 -0.84
C LYS A 345 -37.68 11.01 -1.06
N GLN A 346 -38.42 10.61 0.00
CA GLN A 346 -39.87 10.42 0.00
C GLN A 346 -40.60 11.76 0.09
#